data_dc206f441b619be654804c89041b5d2d
#
_entry.id   dc206f441b619be654804c89041b5d2d
#
_cell.length_a   1.000
_cell.length_b   1.000
_cell.length_c   1.000
_cell.angle_alpha   90.00
_cell.angle_beta   90.00
_cell.angle_gamma   90.00
#
_symmetry.space_group_name_H-M   'P 1'
#
loop_
_entity.id
_entity.type
_entity.pdbx_description
1 polymer ?
#
loop_
_entity_poly.entity_id
_entity_poly.type
_entity_poly.pdbx_seq_one_letter_code
_entity_poly.pdbx_strand_id
1 'polypeptide(L)'
;MKRVAQLLLGWLVVGAAMAGCTGDVEQFAINISSLVDPAKLATLGPRGANPRVEKYVALLAEAKAHGVAPKKAATRAVALVGMKGNAGKLTAEAMVRNLVIAERLGCLDPDGLREMHRGQAPTLRRGPYRGQKLSVDHIIPLAVAPELDKVIANLELMPLKMNEGKNAKIGARQVDLARKLHQAGLLSSEGLKAVIP
;
A
#
# COMPACT_ATOMS: atom_id res chain seq x y z
N MET A 1 -34.14 58.67 -16.97
CA MET A 1 -34.63 57.36 -17.39
C MET A 1 -33.52 56.31 -17.12
N LYS A 2 -33.85 55.37 -16.28
CA LYS A 2 -32.97 54.43 -15.58
C LYS A 2 -32.92 53.11 -16.31
N ARG A 3 -31.82 52.34 -16.06
CA ARG A 3 -31.53 50.95 -16.33
C ARG A 3 -30.58 50.72 -17.49
N VAL A 4 -29.34 50.43 -17.17
CA VAL A 4 -28.62 49.19 -17.48
C VAL A 4 -27.31 49.18 -16.66
N ALA A 5 -27.23 48.37 -15.65
CA ALA A 5 -25.99 47.93 -15.01
C ALA A 5 -26.30 46.71 -14.16
N GLN A 6 -26.08 45.55 -14.68
CA GLN A 6 -25.87 44.28 -13.95
C GLN A 6 -25.71 43.15 -14.96
N LEU A 7 -24.51 42.72 -15.17
CA LEU A 7 -24.15 41.36 -15.63
C LEU A 7 -22.64 41.34 -15.97
N LEU A 8 -21.81 41.12 -14.99
CA LEU A 8 -20.43 40.57 -15.18
C LEU A 8 -19.84 40.30 -13.78
N LEU A 9 -20.35 39.29 -13.11
CA LEU A 9 -19.65 38.65 -11.97
C LEU A 9 -20.08 37.17 -11.94
N GLY A 10 -19.36 36.31 -12.60
CA GLY A 10 -19.73 34.89 -12.57
C GLY A 10 -18.80 33.97 -13.31
N TRP A 11 -17.48 34.22 -13.32
CA TRP A 11 -16.54 33.25 -13.92
C TRP A 11 -15.15 33.34 -13.28
N LEU A 12 -15.03 33.08 -11.99
CA LEU A 12 -13.72 33.05 -11.35
C LEU A 12 -13.66 32.13 -10.09
N VAL A 13 -14.36 30.99 -10.11
CA VAL A 13 -14.30 30.04 -8.97
C VAL A 13 -13.90 28.62 -9.37
N VAL A 14 -13.74 28.31 -10.66
CA VAL A 14 -13.42 26.93 -11.10
C VAL A 14 -11.92 26.61 -11.14
N GLY A 15 -11.04 27.63 -11.12
CA GLY A 15 -9.59 27.41 -11.24
C GLY A 15 -8.85 27.03 -9.97
N ALA A 16 -9.36 27.37 -8.79
CA ALA A 16 -8.66 27.15 -7.52
C ALA A 16 -8.81 25.72 -6.96
N ALA A 17 -9.89 25.01 -7.28
CA ALA A 17 -10.14 23.67 -6.77
C ALA A 17 -9.25 22.59 -7.40
N MET A 18 -8.76 22.80 -8.63
CA MET A 18 -7.93 21.82 -9.34
C MET A 18 -6.44 21.91 -8.97
N ALA A 19 -5.95 23.05 -8.55
CA ALA A 19 -4.57 23.23 -8.10
C ALA A 19 -4.31 22.62 -6.71
N GLY A 20 -5.31 22.64 -5.82
CA GLY A 20 -5.22 22.01 -4.50
C GLY A 20 -5.08 20.49 -4.58
N CYS A 21 -5.89 19.82 -5.42
CA CYS A 21 -5.87 18.36 -5.55
C CYS A 21 -4.55 17.78 -6.12
N THR A 22 -3.81 18.54 -6.91
CA THR A 22 -2.52 18.06 -7.47
C THR A 22 -1.38 18.20 -6.48
N GLY A 23 -1.35 19.29 -5.68
CA GLY A 23 -0.38 19.49 -4.62
C GLY A 23 -0.48 18.43 -3.52
N ASP A 24 -1.71 18.08 -3.13
CA ASP A 24 -1.96 17.05 -2.11
C ASP A 24 -1.50 15.66 -2.58
N VAL A 25 -1.78 15.27 -3.84
CA VAL A 25 -1.30 13.99 -4.39
C VAL A 25 0.21 13.90 -4.37
N GLU A 26 0.91 14.95 -4.79
CA GLU A 26 2.37 14.96 -4.85
C GLU A 26 2.99 14.88 -3.44
N GLN A 27 2.44 15.61 -2.46
CA GLN A 27 2.92 15.56 -1.08
C GLN A 27 2.78 14.17 -0.46
N PHE A 28 1.61 13.52 -0.62
CA PHE A 28 1.43 12.15 -0.15
C PHE A 28 2.34 11.18 -0.88
N ALA A 29 2.51 11.33 -2.19
CA ALA A 29 3.40 10.49 -2.97
C ALA A 29 4.86 10.61 -2.52
N ILE A 30 5.35 11.81 -2.23
CA ILE A 30 6.70 12.06 -1.68
C ILE A 30 6.85 11.35 -0.33
N ASN A 31 5.90 11.52 0.59
CA ASN A 31 5.95 10.90 1.91
C ASN A 31 5.96 9.37 1.82
N ILE A 32 5.13 8.79 0.94
CA ILE A 32 5.10 7.34 0.71
C ILE A 32 6.40 6.86 0.03
N SER A 33 6.91 7.60 -0.96
CA SER A 33 8.12 7.22 -1.69
C SER A 33 9.34 7.12 -0.79
N SER A 34 9.41 7.94 0.27
CA SER A 34 10.49 7.87 1.26
C SER A 34 10.55 6.55 2.03
N LEU A 35 9.45 5.79 2.04
CA LEU A 35 9.34 4.47 2.65
C LEU A 35 9.71 3.32 1.69
N VAL A 36 9.82 3.62 0.40
CA VAL A 36 10.15 2.65 -0.64
C VAL A 36 11.63 2.83 -0.99
N ASP A 37 12.42 1.80 -0.74
CA ASP A 37 13.82 1.79 -1.15
C ASP A 37 13.91 1.00 -2.47
N PRO A 38 14.28 1.63 -3.60
CA PRO A 38 14.36 0.96 -4.89
C PRO A 38 15.41 -0.16 -4.91
N ALA A 39 16.43 -0.09 -4.06
CA ALA A 39 17.45 -1.15 -3.93
C ALA A 39 17.01 -2.28 -2.99
N LYS A 40 16.11 -1.98 -2.05
CA LYS A 40 15.63 -2.93 -1.02
C LYS A 40 14.14 -3.24 -1.15
N LEU A 41 13.39 -2.52 -1.95
CA LEU A 41 11.96 -2.60 -2.30
C LEU A 41 10.97 -2.74 -1.11
N ALA A 42 11.42 -3.24 0.01
CA ALA A 42 10.75 -3.27 1.32
C ALA A 42 11.81 -3.44 2.39
N THR A 43 11.51 -3.08 3.63
CA THR A 43 12.32 -3.49 4.77
C THR A 43 11.41 -4.10 5.80
N LEU A 44 11.77 -5.29 6.22
CA LEU A 44 11.11 -5.97 7.31
C LEU A 44 11.63 -5.43 8.64
N GLY A 45 10.72 -5.18 9.55
CA GLY A 45 11.04 -5.06 10.96
C GLY A 45 11.33 -6.43 11.55
N PRO A 46 11.80 -6.52 12.80
CA PRO A 46 12.05 -7.79 13.45
C PRO A 46 10.74 -8.59 13.63
N ARG A 47 10.79 -9.89 13.34
CA ARG A 47 9.74 -10.88 13.62
C ARG A 47 8.34 -10.55 13.07
N GLY A 48 8.23 -10.34 11.77
CA GLY A 48 6.94 -10.17 11.08
C GLY A 48 6.33 -8.78 11.23
N ALA A 49 6.95 -7.87 11.96
CA ALA A 49 6.61 -6.45 11.91
C ALA A 49 7.27 -5.82 10.68
N ASN A 50 6.49 -5.05 9.93
CA ASN A 50 7.04 -4.24 8.84
C ASN A 50 6.58 -2.79 8.98
N PRO A 51 7.35 -1.97 9.72
CA PRO A 51 7.01 -0.58 10.00
C PRO A 51 6.74 0.25 8.75
N ARG A 52 7.31 -0.11 7.61
CA ARG A 52 7.09 0.63 6.36
C ARG A 52 5.73 0.31 5.74
N VAL A 53 5.28 -0.94 5.84
CA VAL A 53 3.93 -1.32 5.38
C VAL A 53 2.88 -0.57 6.17
N GLU A 54 2.98 -0.56 7.49
CA GLU A 54 2.06 0.14 8.37
C GLU A 54 2.05 1.64 8.09
N LYS A 55 3.23 2.27 7.97
CA LYS A 55 3.35 3.71 7.68
C LYS A 55 2.75 4.08 6.33
N TYR A 56 3.02 3.35 5.24
CA TYR A 56 2.42 3.73 3.97
C TYR A 56 0.90 3.49 3.94
N VAL A 57 0.39 2.51 4.69
CA VAL A 57 -1.05 2.30 4.83
C VAL A 57 -1.70 3.49 5.54
N ALA A 58 -1.09 4.00 6.62
CA ALA A 58 -1.58 5.20 7.30
C ALA A 58 -1.58 6.42 6.37
N LEU A 59 -0.49 6.65 5.62
CA LEU A 59 -0.40 7.74 4.66
C LEU A 59 -1.44 7.63 3.52
N LEU A 60 -1.72 6.42 3.05
CA LEU A 60 -2.78 6.21 2.06
C LEU A 60 -4.18 6.42 2.63
N ALA A 61 -4.39 6.08 3.91
CA ALA A 61 -5.65 6.36 4.62
C ALA A 61 -5.86 7.87 4.78
N GLU A 62 -4.81 8.62 5.15
CA GLU A 62 -4.85 10.07 5.21
C GLU A 62 -5.09 10.70 3.83
N ALA A 63 -4.39 10.25 2.79
CA ALA A 63 -4.64 10.69 1.43
C ALA A 63 -6.12 10.54 1.05
N LYS A 64 -6.72 9.37 1.38
CA LYS A 64 -8.16 9.12 1.17
C LYS A 64 -9.04 10.10 1.94
N ALA A 65 -8.71 10.40 3.20
CA ALA A 65 -9.45 11.34 4.03
C ALA A 65 -9.38 12.78 3.49
N HIS A 66 -8.28 13.13 2.82
CA HIS A 66 -8.09 14.41 2.12
C HIS A 66 -8.61 14.41 0.66
N GLY A 67 -9.43 13.42 0.27
CA GLY A 67 -10.01 13.34 -1.08
C GLY A 67 -9.05 12.89 -2.18
N VAL A 68 -7.84 12.46 -1.81
CA VAL A 68 -6.86 11.91 -2.77
C VAL A 68 -7.09 10.42 -2.96
N ALA A 69 -7.29 10.00 -4.20
CA ALA A 69 -7.44 8.58 -4.52
C ALA A 69 -6.18 7.77 -4.13
N PRO A 70 -6.26 6.77 -3.24
CA PRO A 70 -5.09 6.01 -2.77
C PRO A 70 -4.28 5.38 -3.91
N LYS A 71 -4.96 4.90 -4.96
CA LYS A 71 -4.29 4.35 -6.15
C LYS A 71 -3.44 5.40 -6.85
N LYS A 72 -3.90 6.66 -6.94
CA LYS A 72 -3.17 7.75 -7.57
C LYS A 72 -1.91 8.09 -6.76
N ALA A 73 -2.04 8.22 -5.43
CA ALA A 73 -0.92 8.47 -4.53
C ALA A 73 0.11 7.32 -4.58
N ALA A 74 -0.33 6.06 -4.48
CA ALA A 74 0.56 4.91 -4.56
C ALA A 74 1.28 4.81 -5.91
N THR A 75 0.57 4.98 -7.04
CA THR A 75 1.18 4.96 -8.38
C THR A 75 2.22 6.06 -8.54
N ARG A 76 1.93 7.26 -8.06
CA ARG A 76 2.88 8.38 -8.11
C ARG A 76 4.10 8.12 -7.22
N ALA A 77 3.90 7.57 -6.01
CA ALA A 77 4.97 7.24 -5.09
C ALA A 77 5.97 6.23 -5.68
N VAL A 78 5.48 5.15 -6.29
CA VAL A 78 6.36 4.15 -6.92
C VAL A 78 7.07 4.70 -8.15
N ALA A 79 6.45 5.63 -8.89
CA ALA A 79 7.09 6.32 -10.01
C ALA A 79 8.23 7.24 -9.57
N LEU A 80 8.08 7.92 -8.41
CA LEU A 80 9.13 8.79 -7.84
C LEU A 80 10.40 8.04 -7.48
N VAL A 81 10.31 6.75 -7.11
CA VAL A 81 11.47 5.89 -6.85
C VAL A 81 11.96 5.13 -8.10
N GLY A 82 11.49 5.52 -9.28
CA GLY A 82 11.94 4.95 -10.54
C GLY A 82 11.34 3.60 -10.90
N MET A 83 10.37 3.08 -10.15
CA MET A 83 9.69 1.82 -10.49
C MET A 83 8.73 2.04 -11.66
N LYS A 84 8.96 1.34 -12.76
CA LYS A 84 8.19 1.46 -14.01
C LYS A 84 7.51 0.14 -14.39
N GLY A 85 6.62 0.21 -15.37
CA GLY A 85 5.99 -0.97 -15.97
C GLY A 85 5.22 -1.84 -14.96
N ASN A 86 5.30 -3.15 -15.14
CA ASN A 86 4.58 -4.12 -14.30
C ASN A 86 5.06 -4.14 -12.84
N ALA A 87 6.35 -3.89 -12.58
CA ALA A 87 6.87 -3.83 -11.21
C ALA A 87 6.22 -2.68 -10.42
N GLY A 88 6.18 -1.47 -10.99
CA GLY A 88 5.51 -0.33 -10.37
C GLY A 88 4.01 -0.57 -10.17
N LYS A 89 3.33 -1.14 -11.19
CA LYS A 89 1.91 -1.47 -11.10
C LYS A 89 1.62 -2.45 -9.96
N LEU A 90 2.33 -3.57 -9.89
CA LEU A 90 2.14 -4.59 -8.84
C LEU A 90 2.42 -4.03 -7.44
N THR A 91 3.45 -3.18 -7.32
CA THR A 91 3.80 -2.55 -6.04
C THR A 91 2.70 -1.59 -5.58
N ALA A 92 2.20 -0.71 -6.46
CA ALA A 92 1.11 0.21 -6.14
C ALA A 92 -0.20 -0.54 -5.80
N GLU A 93 -0.52 -1.60 -6.55
CA GLU A 93 -1.69 -2.45 -6.28
C GLU A 93 -1.58 -3.14 -4.91
N ALA A 94 -0.41 -3.61 -4.51
CA ALA A 94 -0.17 -4.19 -3.20
C ALA A 94 -0.33 -3.17 -2.07
N MET A 95 0.14 -1.94 -2.25
CA MET A 95 -0.07 -0.87 -1.27
C MET A 95 -1.56 -0.59 -1.05
N VAL A 96 -2.33 -0.47 -2.13
CA VAL A 96 -3.78 -0.24 -2.05
C VAL A 96 -4.51 -1.47 -1.47
N ARG A 97 -4.10 -2.69 -1.81
CA ARG A 97 -4.63 -3.92 -1.21
C ARG A 97 -4.48 -3.90 0.30
N ASN A 98 -3.31 -3.54 0.81
CA ASN A 98 -3.04 -3.48 2.24
C ASN A 98 -3.88 -2.41 2.95
N LEU A 99 -4.10 -1.25 2.33
CA LEU A 99 -5.05 -0.26 2.83
C LEU A 99 -6.46 -0.85 2.97
N VAL A 100 -6.97 -1.53 1.95
CA VAL A 100 -8.30 -2.16 1.97
C VAL A 100 -8.41 -3.22 3.05
N ILE A 101 -7.35 -4.01 3.28
CA ILE A 101 -7.33 -5.00 4.36
C ILE A 101 -7.39 -4.32 5.73
N ALA A 102 -6.56 -3.29 5.96
CA ALA A 102 -6.57 -2.53 7.21
C ALA A 102 -7.94 -1.89 7.49
N GLU A 103 -8.58 -1.34 6.46
CA GLU A 103 -9.93 -0.76 6.55
C GLU A 103 -10.98 -1.82 6.95
N ARG A 104 -10.96 -2.99 6.30
CA ARG A 104 -11.88 -4.11 6.61
C ARG A 104 -11.70 -4.64 8.03
N LEU A 105 -10.48 -4.70 8.50
CA LEU A 105 -10.14 -5.14 9.85
C LEU A 105 -10.39 -4.07 10.92
N GLY A 106 -10.77 -2.85 10.52
CA GLY A 106 -11.07 -1.74 11.42
C GLY A 106 -9.83 -1.15 12.08
N CYS A 107 -8.68 -1.21 11.42
CA CYS A 107 -7.40 -0.70 11.94
C CYS A 107 -7.17 0.80 11.69
N LEU A 108 -8.10 1.47 10.98
CA LEU A 108 -7.97 2.88 10.59
C LEU A 108 -8.72 3.83 11.53
N ASP A 109 -8.99 3.41 12.76
CA ASP A 109 -9.47 4.31 13.81
C ASP A 109 -8.33 5.25 14.26
N PRO A 110 -8.61 6.32 15.03
CA PRO A 110 -7.57 7.29 15.43
C PRO A 110 -6.39 6.65 16.17
N ASP A 111 -6.63 5.60 16.97
CA ASP A 111 -5.58 4.89 17.70
C ASP A 111 -4.72 4.05 16.74
N GLY A 112 -5.38 3.28 15.87
CA GLY A 112 -4.72 2.46 14.86
C GLY A 112 -3.88 3.28 13.90
N LEU A 113 -4.37 4.43 13.44
CA LEU A 113 -3.60 5.34 12.61
C LEU A 113 -2.36 5.87 13.34
N ARG A 114 -2.49 6.26 14.63
CA ARG A 114 -1.32 6.68 15.42
C ARG A 114 -0.28 5.57 15.58
N GLU A 115 -0.73 4.32 15.83
CA GLU A 115 0.17 3.16 15.90
C GLU A 115 0.88 2.95 14.55
N MET A 116 0.14 2.95 13.44
CA MET A 116 0.67 2.75 12.10
C MET A 116 1.69 3.84 11.68
N HIS A 117 1.44 5.12 12.00
CA HIS A 117 2.40 6.20 11.75
C HIS A 117 3.73 5.98 12.48
N ARG A 118 3.69 5.39 13.66
CA ARG A 118 4.89 4.98 14.39
C ARG A 118 5.53 3.69 13.86
N GLY A 119 4.90 3.03 12.88
CA GLY A 119 5.31 1.72 12.37
C GLY A 119 5.04 0.61 13.38
N GLN A 120 3.98 0.74 14.16
CA GLN A 120 3.54 -0.24 15.14
C GLN A 120 2.27 -0.92 14.64
N ALA A 121 2.17 -2.23 14.89
CA ALA A 121 1.01 -3.01 14.51
C ALA A 121 -0.25 -2.57 15.29
N PRO A 122 -1.31 -2.11 14.62
CA PRO A 122 -2.55 -1.71 15.26
C PRO A 122 -3.34 -2.93 15.76
N THR A 123 -4.28 -2.65 16.66
CA THR A 123 -5.23 -3.65 17.14
C THR A 123 -6.44 -3.72 16.22
N LEU A 124 -6.85 -4.94 15.84
CA LEU A 124 -8.02 -5.19 15.00
C LEU A 124 -9.31 -4.84 15.76
N ARG A 125 -10.20 -4.07 15.13
CA ARG A 125 -11.49 -3.67 15.72
C ARG A 125 -12.66 -4.44 15.14
N ARG A 126 -12.48 -5.19 14.05
CA ARG A 126 -13.55 -5.90 13.33
C ARG A 126 -13.17 -7.35 13.03
N GLY A 127 -14.19 -8.16 12.73
CA GLY A 127 -14.05 -9.55 12.31
C GLY A 127 -13.76 -10.53 13.44
N PRO A 128 -13.56 -11.82 13.10
CA PRO A 128 -13.41 -12.90 14.07
C PRO A 128 -12.10 -12.81 14.89
N TYR A 129 -11.16 -12.00 14.45
CA TYR A 129 -9.88 -11.77 15.14
C TYR A 129 -9.82 -10.43 15.88
N ARG A 130 -10.97 -9.81 16.16
CA ARG A 130 -11.04 -8.56 16.94
C ARG A 130 -10.24 -8.67 18.24
N GLY A 131 -9.49 -7.63 18.58
CA GLY A 131 -8.62 -7.56 19.77
C GLY A 131 -7.20 -8.09 19.55
N GLN A 132 -6.93 -8.76 18.44
CA GLN A 132 -5.58 -9.19 18.08
C GLN A 132 -4.80 -8.06 17.39
N LYS A 133 -3.49 -8.22 17.29
CA LYS A 133 -2.64 -7.32 16.53
C LYS A 133 -2.69 -7.66 15.04
N LEU A 134 -2.50 -6.64 14.22
CA LEU A 134 -2.21 -6.79 12.79
C LEU A 134 -0.80 -7.36 12.61
N SER A 135 -0.57 -8.04 11.51
CA SER A 135 0.75 -8.57 11.12
C SER A 135 0.95 -8.39 9.62
N VAL A 136 2.20 -8.36 9.21
CA VAL A 136 2.60 -8.42 7.80
C VAL A 136 3.13 -9.81 7.50
N ASP A 137 2.63 -10.41 6.44
CA ASP A 137 3.04 -11.74 6.00
C ASP A 137 3.43 -11.77 4.53
N HIS A 138 4.20 -12.78 4.15
CA HIS A 138 4.57 -13.06 2.76
C HIS A 138 3.50 -13.93 2.08
N ILE A 139 2.94 -13.46 0.97
CA ILE A 139 1.97 -14.24 0.17
C ILE A 139 2.63 -15.52 -0.34
N ILE A 140 3.80 -15.41 -0.99
CA ILE A 140 4.70 -16.52 -1.30
C ILE A 140 5.64 -16.66 -0.12
N PRO A 141 5.65 -17.82 0.57
CA PRO A 141 6.44 -18.01 1.79
C PRO A 141 7.92 -17.73 1.57
N LEU A 142 8.54 -17.07 2.54
CA LEU A 142 9.96 -16.75 2.52
C LEU A 142 10.85 -17.98 2.38
N ALA A 143 10.44 -19.11 2.99
CA ALA A 143 11.15 -20.38 2.88
C ALA A 143 11.20 -20.93 1.44
N VAL A 144 10.26 -20.52 0.57
CA VAL A 144 10.18 -20.97 -0.82
C VAL A 144 10.90 -20.00 -1.76
N ALA A 145 10.75 -18.69 -1.53
CA ALA A 145 11.36 -17.65 -2.37
C ALA A 145 11.98 -16.54 -1.49
N PRO A 146 13.18 -16.77 -0.92
CA PRO A 146 13.85 -15.82 -0.01
C PRO A 146 14.11 -14.44 -0.64
N GLU A 147 14.30 -14.37 -1.94
CA GLU A 147 14.50 -13.12 -2.67
C GLU A 147 13.29 -12.17 -2.62
N LEU A 148 12.10 -12.69 -2.31
CA LEU A 148 10.87 -11.91 -2.16
C LEU A 148 10.69 -11.30 -0.76
N ASP A 149 11.65 -11.46 0.14
CA ASP A 149 11.61 -10.95 1.52
C ASP A 149 11.19 -9.47 1.58
N LYS A 150 11.74 -8.67 0.68
CA LYS A 150 11.57 -7.21 0.68
C LYS A 150 10.68 -6.68 -0.44
N VAL A 151 10.01 -7.57 -1.17
CA VAL A 151 9.17 -7.19 -2.31
C VAL A 151 7.77 -6.84 -1.82
N ILE A 152 7.42 -5.55 -1.81
CA ILE A 152 6.12 -5.05 -1.34
C ILE A 152 4.94 -5.79 -1.99
N ALA A 153 5.05 -6.14 -3.27
CA ALA A 153 4.02 -6.89 -3.98
C ALA A 153 3.74 -8.27 -3.39
N ASN A 154 4.72 -8.85 -2.65
CA ASN A 154 4.58 -10.12 -1.94
C ASN A 154 4.12 -9.96 -0.47
N LEU A 155 3.96 -8.73 0.03
CA LEU A 155 3.60 -8.48 1.43
C LEU A 155 2.11 -8.20 1.57
N GLU A 156 1.48 -8.82 2.57
CA GLU A 156 0.06 -8.68 2.85
C GLU A 156 -0.22 -8.54 4.34
N LEU A 157 -1.14 -7.64 4.68
CA LEU A 157 -1.64 -7.50 6.04
C LEU A 157 -2.60 -8.63 6.39
N MET A 158 -2.48 -9.18 7.59
CA MET A 158 -3.41 -10.15 8.13
C MET A 158 -3.43 -10.16 9.66
N PRO A 159 -4.44 -10.78 10.31
CA PRO A 159 -4.42 -11.01 11.75
C PRO A 159 -3.20 -11.85 12.17
N LEU A 160 -2.53 -11.49 13.26
CA LEU A 160 -1.34 -12.17 13.76
C LEU A 160 -1.54 -13.67 13.92
N LYS A 161 -2.66 -14.10 14.52
CA LYS A 161 -2.97 -15.52 14.72
C LYS A 161 -3.14 -16.30 13.41
N MET A 162 -3.61 -15.64 12.34
CA MET A 162 -3.66 -16.27 11.02
C MET A 162 -2.25 -16.46 10.45
N ASN A 163 -1.37 -15.47 10.66
CA ASN A 163 0.02 -15.56 10.24
C ASN A 163 0.77 -16.69 10.96
N GLU A 164 0.60 -16.78 12.28
CA GLU A 164 1.21 -17.84 13.09
C GLU A 164 0.71 -19.26 12.71
N GLY A 165 -0.55 -19.37 12.28
CA GLY A 165 -1.13 -20.64 11.82
C GLY A 165 -0.87 -20.96 10.35
N LYS A 166 -0.25 -20.07 9.60
CA LYS A 166 -0.03 -20.24 8.16
C LYS A 166 1.13 -21.20 7.89
N ASN A 167 0.85 -22.23 7.11
CA ASN A 167 1.88 -23.16 6.59
C ASN A 167 2.51 -22.59 5.30
N ALA A 168 3.73 -23.04 4.99
CA ALA A 168 4.44 -22.70 3.76
C ALA A 168 3.88 -23.42 2.52
N LYS A 169 2.54 -23.60 2.44
CA LYS A 169 1.87 -24.26 1.32
C LYS A 169 1.78 -23.31 0.13
N ILE A 170 2.08 -23.85 -1.05
CA ILE A 170 1.88 -23.18 -2.33
C ILE A 170 0.54 -23.64 -2.93
N GLY A 171 -0.29 -22.68 -3.29
CA GLY A 171 -1.56 -22.91 -3.98
C GLY A 171 -1.67 -22.01 -5.23
N ALA A 172 -2.80 -22.06 -5.89
CA ALA A 172 -3.02 -21.34 -7.15
C ALA A 172 -2.74 -19.82 -7.05
N ARG A 173 -3.07 -19.20 -5.91
CA ARG A 173 -2.81 -17.78 -5.64
C ARG A 173 -1.32 -17.45 -5.65
N GLN A 174 -0.51 -18.26 -5.00
CA GLN A 174 0.94 -18.08 -4.94
C GLN A 174 1.58 -18.29 -6.30
N VAL A 175 1.13 -19.31 -7.05
CA VAL A 175 1.60 -19.59 -8.42
C VAL A 175 1.28 -18.44 -9.37
N ASP A 176 0.05 -17.90 -9.33
CA ASP A 176 -0.35 -16.74 -10.15
C ASP A 176 0.50 -15.50 -9.81
N LEU A 177 0.70 -15.23 -8.51
CA LEU A 177 1.55 -14.11 -8.09
C LEU A 177 3.01 -14.31 -8.53
N ALA A 178 3.57 -15.52 -8.40
CA ALA A 178 4.93 -15.82 -8.80
C ALA A 178 5.16 -15.54 -10.29
N ARG A 179 4.22 -15.94 -11.15
CA ARG A 179 4.27 -15.64 -12.58
C ARG A 179 4.28 -14.13 -12.86
N LYS A 180 3.41 -13.38 -12.18
CA LYS A 180 3.34 -11.92 -12.30
C LYS A 180 4.61 -11.23 -11.83
N LEU A 181 5.16 -11.67 -10.70
CA LEU A 181 6.41 -11.13 -10.15
C LEU A 181 7.59 -11.43 -11.08
N HIS A 182 7.66 -12.63 -11.63
CA HIS A 182 8.70 -13.01 -12.60
C HIS A 182 8.60 -12.16 -13.89
N GLN A 183 7.41 -12.04 -14.47
CA GLN A 183 7.18 -11.17 -15.63
C GLN A 183 7.50 -9.70 -15.37
N ALA A 184 7.43 -9.26 -14.13
CA ALA A 184 7.79 -7.92 -13.69
C ALA A 184 9.28 -7.74 -13.35
N GLY A 185 10.09 -8.81 -13.43
CA GLY A 185 11.50 -8.81 -13.05
C GLY A 185 11.75 -8.73 -11.55
N LEU A 186 10.74 -9.06 -10.72
CA LEU A 186 10.80 -9.04 -9.25
C LEU A 186 11.08 -10.42 -8.64
N LEU A 187 11.07 -11.48 -9.44
CA LEU A 187 11.35 -12.85 -9.06
C LEU A 187 12.23 -13.47 -10.13
N SER A 188 13.30 -14.13 -9.72
CA SER A 188 14.20 -14.83 -10.64
C SER A 188 13.56 -16.08 -11.27
N SER A 189 14.18 -16.63 -12.29
CA SER A 189 13.75 -17.91 -12.89
C SER A 189 13.86 -19.08 -11.91
N GLU A 190 14.86 -19.06 -11.05
CA GLU A 190 15.06 -20.04 -9.98
C GLU A 190 13.95 -19.93 -8.92
N GLY A 191 13.64 -18.70 -8.47
CA GLY A 191 12.55 -18.45 -7.55
C GLY A 191 11.19 -18.86 -8.14
N LEU A 192 10.96 -18.59 -9.43
CA LEU A 192 9.75 -19.06 -10.10
C LEU A 192 9.64 -20.58 -10.10
N LYS A 193 10.72 -21.32 -10.43
CA LYS A 193 10.76 -22.79 -10.39
C LYS A 193 10.53 -23.35 -8.99
N ALA A 194 10.98 -22.65 -7.94
CA ALA A 194 10.74 -23.06 -6.56
C ALA A 194 9.26 -22.94 -6.14
N VAL A 195 8.51 -22.04 -6.76
CA VAL A 195 7.08 -21.81 -6.46
C VAL A 195 6.18 -22.69 -7.34
N ILE A 196 6.58 -22.97 -8.57
CA ILE A 196 5.78 -23.76 -9.52
C ILE A 196 6.34 -25.18 -9.57
N PRO A 197 5.62 -26.16 -9.04
CA PRO A 197 6.05 -27.56 -9.08
C PRO A 197 6.13 -28.11 -10.50
#